data_af24245593818ddedf8b097c508425a9
#
_entry.id   af24245593818ddedf8b097c508425a9
#
_cell.length_a   1.000
_cell.length_b   1.000
_cell.length_c   1.000
_cell.angle_alpha   90.00
_cell.angle_beta   90.00
_cell.angle_gamma   90.00
#
_symmetry.space_group_name_H-M   'P 1'
#
loop_
_entity.id
_entity.type
_entity.pdbx_description
1 polymer ?
#
loop_
_entity_poly.entity_id
_entity_poly.type
_entity_poly.pdbx_seq_one_letter_code
_entity_poly.pdbx_strand_id
1 'polypeptide(L)'
;DMYLLHHEEIESLAKNIPNVKRIRFFMTFGQSYLTHMQCLENVGMLSTEPVMYEGREIVPIQFLKALLPDPASLGPRTKGKTNIGCIFTGVKDGKEKTIYIYNMCDHQECYKEVGSQAVSYGYDRCVACS
;
A
#
# COMPACT_ATOMS: atom_id res chain seq x y z
N ASP A 1 -7.28 -12.59 1.23
CA ASP A 1 -5.91 -13.05 1.49
C ASP A 1 -5.03 -11.89 1.88
N MET A 2 -4.02 -12.15 2.72
CA MET A 2 -2.98 -11.17 3.08
C MET A 2 -1.67 -11.57 2.41
N TYR A 3 -0.99 -10.60 1.84
CA TYR A 3 0.26 -10.79 1.11
C TYR A 3 1.41 -10.18 1.90
N LEU A 4 2.46 -10.96 2.13
CA LEU A 4 3.71 -10.47 2.72
C LEU A 4 4.47 -9.67 1.66
N LEU A 5 4.74 -8.41 1.95
CA LEU A 5 5.43 -7.51 1.03
C LEU A 5 6.64 -6.87 1.69
N HIS A 6 7.57 -6.42 0.86
CA HIS A 6 8.62 -5.50 1.30
C HIS A 6 8.04 -4.08 1.41
N HIS A 7 8.44 -3.34 2.45
CA HIS A 7 8.11 -1.93 2.65
C HIS A 7 9.29 -1.21 3.28
N GLU A 8 9.56 0.00 2.85
CA GLU A 8 10.71 0.79 3.32
C GLU A 8 10.71 1.06 4.82
N GLU A 9 9.52 1.15 5.43
CA GLU A 9 9.37 1.33 6.87
C GLU A 9 9.94 0.16 7.68
N ILE A 10 9.96 -1.06 7.12
CA ILE A 10 10.54 -2.23 7.79
C ILE A 10 12.02 -1.99 8.08
N GLU A 11 12.74 -1.41 7.13
CA GLU A 11 14.17 -1.10 7.29
C GLU A 11 14.40 -0.04 8.37
N SER A 12 13.58 1.01 8.33
CA SER A 12 13.64 2.09 9.31
C SER A 12 13.32 1.59 10.72
N LEU A 13 12.25 0.81 10.88
CA LEU A 13 11.87 0.23 12.17
C LEU A 13 12.94 -0.75 12.71
N ALA A 14 13.46 -1.62 11.85
CA ALA A 14 14.53 -2.57 12.25
C ALA A 14 15.79 -1.86 12.74
N LYS A 15 16.12 -0.71 12.13
CA LYS A 15 17.30 0.09 12.50
C LYS A 15 17.10 0.88 13.79
N ASN A 16 15.90 1.37 14.05
CA ASN A 16 15.64 2.33 15.14
C ASN A 16 15.00 1.70 16.38
N ILE A 17 14.43 0.49 16.29
CA ILE A 17 13.86 -0.21 17.45
C ILE A 17 14.84 -1.27 17.93
N PRO A 18 15.48 -1.09 19.10
CA PRO A 18 16.44 -2.06 19.62
C PRO A 18 15.73 -3.37 20.02
N ASN A 19 16.43 -4.48 19.83
CA ASN A 19 15.99 -5.84 20.25
C ASN A 19 14.71 -6.34 19.56
N VAL A 20 14.26 -5.71 18.47
CA VAL A 20 13.15 -6.25 17.69
C VAL A 20 13.59 -7.55 17.02
N LYS A 21 12.80 -8.62 17.18
CA LYS A 21 13.12 -9.95 16.66
C LYS A 21 12.56 -10.18 15.25
N ARG A 22 11.46 -9.52 14.92
CA ARG A 22 10.77 -9.71 13.65
C ARG A 22 9.87 -8.54 13.34
N ILE A 23 9.97 -8.01 12.12
CA ILE A 23 9.06 -7.03 11.55
C ILE A 23 8.55 -7.59 10.22
N ARG A 24 7.27 -7.44 9.95
CA ARG A 24 6.65 -7.86 8.69
C ARG A 24 5.59 -6.87 8.28
N PHE A 25 5.50 -6.62 7.00
CA PHE A 25 4.45 -5.81 6.41
C PHE A 25 3.53 -6.67 5.57
N PHE A 26 2.23 -6.51 5.75
CA PHE A 26 1.21 -7.24 5.01
C PHE A 26 0.25 -6.26 4.36
N MET A 27 -0.22 -6.63 3.18
CA MET A 27 -1.24 -5.90 2.45
C MET A 27 -2.33 -6.82 1.95
N THR A 28 -3.56 -6.30 1.86
CA THR A 28 -4.68 -7.00 1.24
C THR A 28 -5.03 -6.32 -0.06
N PHE A 29 -5.43 -7.12 -1.05
CA PHE A 29 -5.89 -6.64 -2.34
C PHE A 29 -7.28 -7.20 -2.63
N GLY A 30 -8.15 -6.38 -3.22
CA GLY A 30 -9.44 -6.83 -3.71
C GLY A 30 -9.29 -7.77 -4.89
N GLN A 31 -10.22 -8.72 -5.05
CA GLN A 31 -10.19 -9.69 -6.16
C GLN A 31 -10.15 -9.02 -7.54
N SER A 32 -10.90 -7.94 -7.71
CA SER A 32 -10.90 -7.17 -8.96
C SER A 32 -9.49 -6.65 -9.30
N TYR A 33 -8.78 -6.08 -8.32
CA TYR A 33 -7.40 -5.63 -8.53
C TYR A 33 -6.50 -6.78 -8.97
N LEU A 34 -6.53 -7.91 -8.27
CA LEU A 34 -5.70 -9.08 -8.58
C LEU A 34 -5.98 -9.59 -9.99
N THR A 35 -7.25 -9.64 -10.41
CA THR A 35 -7.64 -10.08 -11.75
C THR A 35 -7.08 -9.15 -12.84
N HIS A 36 -7.16 -7.84 -12.65
CA HIS A 36 -6.59 -6.88 -13.60
C HIS A 36 -5.08 -6.96 -13.67
N MET A 37 -4.40 -7.06 -12.52
CA MET A 37 -2.95 -7.19 -12.46
C MET A 37 -2.48 -8.47 -13.16
N GLN A 38 -3.15 -9.59 -12.93
CA GLN A 38 -2.84 -10.86 -13.61
C GLN A 38 -3.03 -10.76 -15.13
N CYS A 39 -4.08 -10.08 -15.58
CA CYS A 39 -4.27 -9.84 -17.01
C CYS A 39 -3.14 -9.02 -17.61
N LEU A 40 -2.75 -7.92 -16.97
CA LEU A 40 -1.65 -7.06 -17.41
C LEU A 40 -0.31 -7.79 -17.41
N GLU A 41 -0.08 -8.65 -16.43
CA GLU A 41 1.10 -9.51 -16.38
C GLU A 41 1.13 -10.50 -17.53
N ASN A 42 0.02 -11.21 -17.77
CA ASN A 42 -0.10 -12.22 -18.82
C ASN A 42 0.12 -11.65 -20.23
N VAL A 43 -0.25 -10.40 -20.47
CA VAL A 43 0.00 -9.73 -21.76
C VAL A 43 1.34 -8.97 -21.82
N GLY A 44 2.16 -9.08 -20.78
CA GLY A 44 3.48 -8.47 -20.73
C GLY A 44 3.52 -6.97 -20.43
N MET A 45 2.38 -6.35 -20.09
CA MET A 45 2.32 -4.90 -19.83
C MET A 45 3.03 -4.48 -18.55
N LEU A 46 3.32 -5.41 -17.62
CA LEU A 46 4.08 -5.14 -16.40
C LEU A 46 5.60 -5.33 -16.58
N SER A 47 6.06 -5.71 -17.78
CA SER A 47 7.49 -5.91 -18.05
C SER A 47 8.26 -4.61 -17.93
N THR A 48 9.46 -4.71 -17.31
CA THR A 48 10.48 -3.64 -17.27
C THR A 48 11.46 -3.77 -18.43
N GLU A 49 11.44 -4.90 -19.15
CA GLU A 49 12.31 -5.13 -20.30
C GLU A 49 11.78 -4.37 -21.52
N PRO A 50 12.65 -3.64 -22.22
CA PRO A 50 12.24 -2.89 -23.40
C PRO A 50 11.86 -3.81 -24.57
N VAL A 51 10.86 -3.40 -25.34
CA VAL A 51 10.44 -4.05 -26.57
C VAL A 51 10.52 -3.07 -27.74
N MET A 52 10.84 -3.59 -28.93
CA MET A 52 10.88 -2.77 -30.14
C MET A 52 9.50 -2.72 -30.80
N TYR A 53 8.97 -1.52 -31.00
CA TYR A 53 7.75 -1.28 -31.74
C TYR A 53 7.98 -0.18 -32.79
N GLU A 54 7.79 -0.49 -34.06
CA GLU A 54 7.97 0.44 -35.20
C GLU A 54 9.31 1.22 -35.16
N GLY A 55 10.41 0.53 -34.84
CA GLY A 55 11.73 1.13 -34.76
C GLY A 55 12.00 1.98 -33.50
N ARG A 56 11.10 1.97 -32.53
CA ARG A 56 11.25 2.66 -31.24
C ARG A 56 11.28 1.66 -30.09
N GLU A 57 12.11 1.95 -29.12
CA GLU A 57 12.16 1.18 -27.88
C GLU A 57 11.05 1.67 -26.93
N ILE A 58 10.26 0.75 -26.43
CA ILE A 58 9.17 1.01 -25.46
C ILE A 58 9.35 0.08 -24.27
N VAL A 59 9.30 0.63 -23.05
CA VAL A 59 9.23 -0.16 -21.83
C VAL A 59 7.75 -0.30 -21.44
N PRO A 60 7.15 -1.50 -21.49
CA PRO A 60 5.71 -1.71 -21.34
C PRO A 60 5.12 -1.07 -20.08
N ILE A 61 5.75 -1.27 -18.92
CA ILE A 61 5.25 -0.71 -17.65
C ILE A 61 5.27 0.83 -17.64
N GLN A 62 6.22 1.47 -18.33
CA GLN A 62 6.28 2.92 -18.42
C GLN A 62 5.15 3.46 -19.31
N PHE A 63 4.86 2.73 -20.39
CA PHE A 63 3.72 3.06 -21.24
C PHE A 63 2.39 2.88 -20.52
N LEU A 64 2.22 1.78 -19.79
CA LEU A 64 1.05 1.56 -18.93
C LEU A 64 0.87 2.71 -17.93
N LYS A 65 1.95 3.12 -17.26
CA LYS A 65 1.93 4.22 -16.30
C LYS A 65 1.45 5.53 -16.93
N ALA A 66 1.83 5.80 -18.17
CA ALA A 66 1.39 7.00 -18.90
C ALA A 66 -0.11 6.97 -19.26
N LEU A 67 -0.72 5.77 -19.38
CA LEU A 67 -2.14 5.60 -19.66
C LEU A 67 -3.04 5.66 -18.43
N LEU A 68 -2.48 5.36 -17.24
CA LEU A 68 -3.26 5.34 -16.02
C LEU A 68 -3.70 6.75 -15.62
N PRO A 69 -4.92 6.90 -15.09
CA PRO A 69 -5.36 8.19 -14.56
C PRO A 69 -4.52 8.61 -13.37
N ASP A 70 -4.37 9.91 -13.19
CA ASP A 70 -3.75 10.46 -11.98
C ASP A 70 -4.49 9.92 -10.74
N PRO A 71 -3.80 9.27 -9.79
CA PRO A 71 -4.39 8.77 -8.56
C PRO A 71 -5.21 9.83 -7.80
N ALA A 72 -4.78 11.08 -7.80
CA ALA A 72 -5.51 12.18 -7.16
C ALA A 72 -6.90 12.41 -7.78
N SER A 73 -7.08 12.12 -9.07
CA SER A 73 -8.37 12.23 -9.76
C SER A 73 -9.38 11.16 -9.38
N LEU A 74 -8.95 10.10 -8.69
CA LEU A 74 -9.79 8.98 -8.29
C LEU A 74 -10.58 9.22 -7.00
N GLY A 75 -10.19 10.21 -6.20
CA GLY A 75 -10.79 10.52 -4.90
C GLY A 75 -12.33 10.57 -4.92
N PRO A 76 -12.96 11.31 -5.84
CA PRO A 76 -14.43 11.39 -5.91
C PRO A 76 -15.14 10.05 -6.20
N ARG A 77 -14.44 9.13 -6.85
CA ARG A 77 -15.00 7.84 -7.32
C ARG A 77 -14.68 6.67 -6.41
N THR A 78 -13.65 6.81 -5.56
CA THR A 78 -13.19 5.73 -4.68
C THR A 78 -14.19 5.52 -3.55
N LYS A 79 -14.68 4.29 -3.39
CA LYS A 79 -15.63 3.89 -2.34
C LYS A 79 -15.03 2.77 -1.50
N GLY A 80 -15.49 2.67 -0.27
CA GLY A 80 -15.06 1.65 0.68
C GLY A 80 -14.27 2.23 1.84
N LYS A 81 -13.62 1.36 2.58
CA LYS A 81 -12.85 1.72 3.78
C LYS A 81 -11.43 1.19 3.70
N THR A 82 -10.50 1.96 4.22
CA THR A 82 -9.12 1.54 4.43
C THR A 82 -8.88 1.35 5.92
N ASN A 83 -8.26 0.24 6.29
CA ASN A 83 -7.76 -0.02 7.62
C ASN A 83 -6.24 -0.16 7.56
N ILE A 84 -5.54 0.69 8.30
CA ILE A 84 -4.08 0.62 8.47
C ILE A 84 -3.83 0.43 9.94
N GLY A 85 -3.02 -0.56 10.31
CA GLY A 85 -2.75 -0.83 11.71
C GLY A 85 -1.47 -1.64 11.92
N CYS A 86 -1.02 -1.62 13.18
CA CYS A 86 0.17 -2.31 13.62
C CYS A 86 -0.17 -3.24 14.80
N ILE A 87 0.35 -4.46 14.76
CA ILE A 87 0.27 -5.42 15.87
C ILE A 87 1.65 -5.53 16.49
N PHE A 88 1.75 -5.20 17.76
CA PHE A 88 2.97 -5.29 18.55
C PHE A 88 2.85 -6.41 19.57
N THR A 89 3.78 -7.36 19.54
CA THR A 89 3.88 -8.41 20.55
C THR A 89 5.24 -8.31 21.25
N GLY A 90 5.22 -8.26 22.54
CA GLY A 90 6.43 -8.14 23.34
C GLY A 90 6.20 -8.45 24.81
N VAL A 91 7.24 -8.25 25.64
CA VAL A 91 7.19 -8.47 27.08
C VAL A 91 7.26 -7.12 27.79
N LYS A 92 6.31 -6.85 28.67
CA LYS A 92 6.30 -5.70 29.58
C LYS A 92 6.02 -6.18 31.01
N ASP A 93 6.88 -5.79 31.96
CA ASP A 93 6.78 -6.20 33.37
C ASP A 93 6.73 -7.73 33.56
N GLY A 94 7.57 -8.45 32.78
CA GLY A 94 7.65 -9.92 32.80
C GLY A 94 6.46 -10.66 32.18
N LYS A 95 5.51 -9.95 31.58
CA LYS A 95 4.31 -10.54 30.97
C LYS A 95 4.29 -10.26 29.47
N GLU A 96 3.94 -11.28 28.71
CA GLU A 96 3.66 -11.11 27.26
C GLU A 96 2.43 -10.24 27.07
N LYS A 97 2.55 -9.27 26.16
CA LYS A 97 1.46 -8.38 25.75
C LYS A 97 1.41 -8.27 24.24
N THR A 98 0.19 -8.25 23.70
CA THR A 98 -0.09 -7.91 22.33
C THR A 98 -0.96 -6.68 22.29
N ILE A 99 -0.55 -5.68 21.51
CA ILE A 99 -1.27 -4.42 21.30
C ILE A 99 -1.58 -4.31 19.83
N TYR A 100 -2.81 -3.97 19.49
CA TYR A 100 -3.22 -3.63 18.14
C TYR A 100 -3.65 -2.17 18.08
N ILE A 101 -2.92 -1.38 17.30
CA ILE A 101 -3.24 0.03 17.03
C ILE A 101 -3.65 0.11 15.56
N TYR A 102 -4.80 0.69 15.28
CA TYR A 102 -5.31 0.81 13.92
C TYR A 102 -6.07 2.11 13.69
N ASN A 103 -6.13 2.50 12.43
CA ASN A 103 -6.96 3.57 11.92
C ASN A 103 -7.86 3.02 10.81
N MET A 104 -9.14 3.36 10.84
CA MET A 104 -10.12 2.98 9.81
C MET A 104 -10.76 4.25 9.24
N CYS A 105 -10.62 4.45 7.93
CA CYS A 105 -11.13 5.63 7.25
C CYS A 105 -12.04 5.23 6.08
N ASP A 106 -13.18 5.90 5.96
CA ASP A 106 -14.03 5.81 4.78
C ASP A 106 -13.54 6.78 3.70
N HIS A 107 -13.42 6.30 2.46
CA HIS A 107 -12.90 7.11 1.35
C HIS A 107 -13.75 8.34 1.05
N GLN A 108 -15.07 8.22 1.10
CA GLN A 108 -15.98 9.34 0.78
C GLN A 108 -16.04 10.37 1.90
N GLU A 109 -15.97 9.94 3.16
CA GLU A 109 -15.90 10.84 4.31
C GLU A 109 -14.60 11.63 4.29
N CYS A 110 -13.45 10.96 4.11
CA CYS A 110 -12.16 11.62 4.00
C CYS A 110 -12.11 12.61 2.83
N TYR A 111 -12.66 12.23 1.67
CA TYR A 111 -12.68 13.11 0.52
C TYR A 111 -13.50 14.39 0.77
N LYS A 112 -14.64 14.28 1.46
CA LYS A 112 -15.45 15.45 1.84
C LYS A 112 -14.75 16.36 2.84
N GLU A 113 -14.01 15.79 3.77
CA GLU A 113 -13.33 16.54 4.85
C GLU A 113 -12.06 17.21 4.38
N VAL A 114 -11.21 16.51 3.63
CA VAL A 114 -9.85 16.95 3.30
C VAL A 114 -9.52 16.99 1.81
N GLY A 115 -10.46 16.65 0.94
CA GLY A 115 -10.26 16.62 -0.51
C GLY A 115 -9.30 15.52 -0.98
N SER A 116 -9.01 14.51 -0.14
CA SER A 116 -8.04 13.47 -0.41
C SER A 116 -8.60 12.07 -0.13
N GLN A 117 -7.98 11.04 -0.70
CA GLN A 117 -8.40 9.65 -0.47
C GLN A 117 -8.04 9.20 0.95
N ALA A 118 -8.83 8.25 1.50
CA ALA A 118 -8.62 7.70 2.84
C ALA A 118 -7.22 7.07 3.05
N VAL A 119 -6.61 6.54 2.01
CA VAL A 119 -5.25 5.98 2.08
C VAL A 119 -4.25 7.05 2.48
N SER A 120 -4.23 8.19 1.79
CA SER A 120 -3.35 9.32 2.11
C SER A 120 -3.65 9.89 3.49
N TYR A 121 -4.92 10.12 3.81
CA TYR A 121 -5.34 10.67 5.09
C TYR A 121 -5.06 9.73 6.28
N GLY A 122 -5.31 8.43 6.09
CA GLY A 122 -5.07 7.42 7.13
C GLY A 122 -3.58 7.24 7.42
N TYR A 123 -2.75 7.34 6.39
CA TYR A 123 -1.29 7.26 6.51
C TYR A 123 -0.74 8.44 7.32
N ASP A 124 -1.13 9.65 6.95
CA ASP A 124 -0.68 10.87 7.65
C ASP A 124 -1.09 10.87 9.13
N ARG A 125 -2.29 10.39 9.46
CA ARG A 125 -2.73 10.26 10.84
C ARG A 125 -1.99 9.19 11.64
N CYS A 126 -1.67 8.05 11.05
CA CYS A 126 -0.88 7.01 11.72
C CYS A 126 0.54 7.51 12.01
N VAL A 127 1.14 8.28 11.13
CA VAL A 127 2.47 8.87 11.32
C VAL A 127 2.45 9.99 12.36
N ALA A 128 1.37 10.78 12.42
CA ALA A 128 1.24 11.88 13.41
C ALA A 128 0.98 11.40 14.85
N CYS A 129 0.60 10.13 15.05
CA CYS A 129 0.37 9.53 16.37
C CYS A 129 1.59 8.73 16.89
N SER A 130 2.67 8.67 16.16
CA SER A 130 3.94 8.05 16.55
C SER A 130 4.96 9.12 16.96
#